data_4cabbb03a86753dd793cfef7ab587f0f
#
_entry.id   4cabbb03a86753dd793cfef7ab587f0f
#
_cell.length_a   1.000
_cell.length_b   1.000
_cell.length_c   1.000
_cell.angle_alpha   90.00
_cell.angle_beta   90.00
_cell.angle_gamma   90.00
#
_symmetry.space_group_name_H-M   'P 1'
#
loop_
_entity.id
_entity.type
_entity.pdbx_description
1 polymer ?
#
loop_
_entity_poly.entity_id
_entity_poly.type
_entity_poly.pdbx_seq_one_letter_code
_entity_poly.pdbx_strand_id
1 'polypeptide(L)' 'MICIKTDIPSELNEIDDELKAIYHSKDTVCFFVFKSRNQRNEFIERTKGMNKNEREEIYKEYSK' A
#
# COMPACT_ATOMS: atom_id res chain seq x y z
N MET A 1 -2.70 -4.28 -4.57
CA MET A 1 -1.43 -3.54 -4.58
C MET A 1 -1.09 -3.08 -5.98
N ILE A 2 -0.68 -1.83 -6.12
CA ILE A 2 -0.28 -1.26 -7.41
C ILE A 2 1.12 -0.69 -7.28
N CYS A 3 2.04 -1.17 -8.11
CA CYS A 3 3.41 -0.66 -8.11
C CYS A 3 3.70 0.02 -9.45
N ILE A 4 4.22 1.23 -9.40
CA ILE A 4 4.47 2.04 -10.59
C ILE A 4 5.90 2.56 -10.60
N LYS A 5 6.44 2.79 -11.80
CA LYS A 5 7.81 3.29 -11.98
C LYS A 5 7.85 4.75 -12.43
N THR A 6 6.70 5.29 -12.80
CA THR A 6 6.59 6.65 -13.33
C THR A 6 5.53 7.43 -12.55
N ASP A 7 4.90 8.40 -13.18
CA ASP A 7 3.92 9.26 -12.53
C ASP A 7 2.76 8.50 -11.92
N ILE A 8 2.27 9.01 -10.80
CA ILE A 8 1.14 8.42 -10.09
C ILE A 8 -0.14 8.60 -10.92
N PRO A 9 -0.88 7.51 -11.22
CA PRO A 9 -2.16 7.65 -11.92
C PRO A 9 -3.14 8.52 -11.14
N SER A 10 -3.94 9.31 -11.84
CA SER A 10 -4.89 10.21 -11.19
C SER A 10 -5.91 9.46 -10.32
N GLU A 11 -6.26 8.24 -10.70
CA GLU A 11 -7.17 7.41 -9.91
C GLU A 11 -6.64 7.13 -8.51
N LEU A 12 -5.33 6.97 -8.37
CA LEU A 12 -4.71 6.75 -7.06
C LEU A 12 -4.66 8.04 -6.25
N ASN A 13 -4.55 9.19 -6.92
CA ASN A 13 -4.56 10.48 -6.24
C ASN A 13 -5.94 10.81 -5.69
N GLU A 14 -6.99 10.28 -6.30
CA GLU A 14 -8.37 10.52 -5.86
C GLU A 14 -8.73 9.70 -4.63
N ILE A 15 -7.97 8.66 -4.32
CA ILE A 15 -8.20 7.85 -3.13
C ILE A 15 -7.75 8.63 -1.91
N ASP A 16 -8.58 8.62 -0.86
CA ASP A 16 -8.29 9.29 0.40
C ASP A 16 -6.95 8.79 0.97
N ASP A 17 -6.09 9.71 1.36
CA ASP A 17 -4.79 9.37 1.94
C ASP A 17 -4.91 8.51 3.20
N GLU A 18 -6.03 8.61 3.89
CA GLU A 18 -6.27 7.78 5.09
C GLU A 18 -6.52 6.32 4.74
N LEU A 19 -6.84 6.02 3.49
CA LEU A 19 -7.17 4.68 3.03
C LEU A 19 -6.06 4.01 2.25
N LYS A 20 -4.95 4.67 2.05
CA LYS A 20 -3.85 4.09 1.28
C LYS A 20 -2.53 4.18 2.04
N ALA A 21 -1.68 3.18 1.82
CA ALA A 21 -0.31 3.16 2.33
C ALA A 21 0.64 3.20 1.13
N ILE A 22 1.64 4.06 1.19
CA ILE A 22 2.58 4.26 0.09
C ILE A 22 3.97 3.83 0.55
N TYR A 23 4.58 2.92 -0.22
CA TYR A 23 5.93 2.45 0.07
C TYR A 23 6.83 2.72 -1.12
N HIS A 24 7.95 3.39 -0.86
CA HIS A 24 8.95 3.68 -1.88
C HIS A 24 10.01 2.59 -1.88
N SER A 25 10.30 2.07 -3.06
CA SER A 25 11.44 1.20 -3.26
C SER A 25 12.39 1.87 -4.25
N LYS A 26 13.51 1.22 -4.55
CA LYS A 26 14.59 1.82 -5.33
C LYS A 26 14.12 2.36 -6.68
N ASP A 27 13.25 1.63 -7.36
CA ASP A 27 12.81 1.96 -8.70
C ASP A 27 11.31 2.12 -8.84
N THR A 28 10.55 1.85 -7.78
CA THR A 28 9.09 1.85 -7.85
C THR A 28 8.46 2.44 -6.61
N VAL A 29 7.19 2.84 -6.76
CA VAL A 29 6.36 3.25 -5.64
C VAL A 29 5.17 2.30 -5.61
N CYS A 30 4.92 1.67 -4.47
CA CYS A 30 3.83 0.72 -4.33
C CYS A 30 2.73 1.30 -3.46
N PHE A 31 1.49 1.14 -3.91
CA PHE A 31 0.30 1.61 -3.21
C PHE A 31 -0.53 0.44 -2.72
N PHE A 32 -0.94 0.51 -1.46
CA PHE A 32 -1.84 -0.47 -0.86
C PHE A 32 -3.10 0.27 -0.45
N VAL A 33 -4.25 -0.19 -0.94
CA VAL A 33 -5.53 0.47 -0.68
C VAL A 33 -6.38 -0.38 0.25
N PHE A 34 -7.02 0.26 1.22
CA PHE A 34 -7.79 -0.42 2.26
C PHE A 34 -9.21 0.13 2.32
N LYS A 35 -10.10 -0.63 2.96
CA LYS A 35 -11.50 -0.25 3.10
C LYS A 35 -11.72 0.73 4.27
N SER A 36 -10.78 0.77 5.21
CA SER A 36 -10.89 1.65 6.37
C SER A 36 -9.52 2.11 6.84
N ARG A 37 -9.52 3.22 7.56
CA ARG A 37 -8.32 3.76 8.18
C ARG A 37 -7.70 2.77 9.17
N ASN A 38 -8.54 2.07 9.91
CA ASN A 38 -8.06 1.08 10.88
C ASN A 38 -7.29 -0.04 10.21
N GLN A 39 -7.79 -0.53 9.08
CA GLN A 39 -7.09 -1.55 8.31
C GLN A 39 -5.73 -1.05 7.82
N ARG A 40 -5.70 0.17 7.31
CA ARG A 40 -4.45 0.76 6.86
C ARG A 40 -3.45 0.86 7.99
N ASN A 41 -3.87 1.38 9.14
CA ASN A 41 -2.96 1.54 10.27
C ASN A 41 -2.46 0.19 10.80
N GLU A 42 -3.32 -0.80 10.85
CA GLU A 42 -2.96 -2.15 11.25
C GLU A 42 -1.92 -2.74 10.27
N PHE A 43 -2.15 -2.57 8.98
CA PHE A 43 -1.21 -3.06 7.98
C PHE A 43 0.17 -2.43 8.16
N ILE A 44 0.22 -1.11 8.37
CA ILE A 44 1.49 -0.40 8.57
C ILE A 44 2.24 -0.97 9.77
N GLU A 45 1.54 -1.20 10.87
CA GLU A 45 2.16 -1.77 12.08
C GLU A 45 2.65 -3.19 11.85
N ARG A 46 1.85 -4.02 11.19
CA ARG A 46 2.19 -5.42 10.95
C ARG A 46 3.36 -5.59 9.99
N THR A 47 3.60 -4.61 9.13
CA THR A 47 4.61 -4.73 8.08
C THR A 47 5.87 -3.93 8.34
N LYS A 48 6.03 -3.40 9.54
CA LYS A 48 7.26 -2.69 9.89
C LYS A 48 8.47 -3.61 9.76
N GLY A 49 9.48 -3.13 9.03
CA GLY A 49 10.70 -3.89 8.82
C GLY A 49 10.60 -5.00 7.79
N MET A 50 9.44 -5.19 7.19
CA MET A 50 9.27 -6.22 6.17
C MET A 50 9.66 -5.73 4.78
N ASN A 51 10.10 -6.68 3.94
CA ASN A 51 10.40 -6.35 2.55
C ASN A 51 9.11 -6.34 1.71
N LYS A 52 9.25 -6.01 0.42
CA LYS A 52 8.11 -5.92 -0.49
C LYS A 52 7.30 -7.22 -0.57
N ASN A 53 7.99 -8.35 -0.70
CA ASN A 53 7.31 -9.64 -0.85
C ASN A 53 6.51 -10.00 0.40
N GLU A 54 7.07 -9.72 1.56
CA GLU A 54 6.39 -9.98 2.82
C GLU A 54 5.16 -9.08 2.98
N ARG A 55 5.27 -7.81 2.57
CA ARG A 55 4.13 -6.89 2.61
C ARG A 55 3.00 -7.36 1.71
N GLU A 56 3.33 -7.87 0.52
CA GLU A 56 2.33 -8.40 -0.41
C GLU A 56 1.56 -9.57 0.19
N GLU A 57 2.26 -10.45 0.89
CA GLU A 57 1.62 -11.59 1.53
C GLU A 57 0.63 -11.15 2.61
N ILE A 58 1.02 -10.18 3.42
CA ILE A 58 0.14 -9.64 4.45
C ILE A 58 -1.07 -8.94 3.81
N TYR A 59 -0.83 -8.19 2.74
CA TYR A 59 -1.90 -7.45 2.07
C TYR A 59 -2.99 -8.35 1.50
N LYS A 60 -2.67 -9.57 1.12
CA LYS A 60 -3.67 -10.51 0.60
C LYS A 60 -4.80 -10.76 1.59
N GLU A 61 -4.54 -10.62 2.88
CA GLU A 61 -5.57 -10.77 3.90
C GLU A 61 -6.60 -9.64 3.84
N TYR A 62 -6.20 -8.48 3.36
CA TYR A 62 -7.07 -7.30 3.29
C TYR A 62 -7.76 -7.14 1.93
N SER A 63 -7.25 -7.77 0.90
CA SER A 63 -7.76 -7.61 -0.46
C SER A 63 -8.84 -8.61 -0.86
N LYS A 64 -9.26 -9.44 0.06
CA LYS A 64 -10.31 -10.43 -0.19
C LYS A 64 -11.69 -9.80 -0.25
#